data_8db756eb913a07e147841f5f31d56a6b
#
_entry.id   8db756eb913a07e147841f5f31d56a6b
#
_cell.length_a   1.000
_cell.length_b   1.000
_cell.length_c   1.000
_cell.angle_alpha   90.00
_cell.angle_beta   90.00
_cell.angle_gamma   90.00
#
_symmetry.space_group_name_H-M   'P 1'
#
loop_
_entity.id
_entity.type
_entity.pdbx_description
1 polymer ?
#
loop_
_entity_poly.entity_id
_entity_poly.type
_entity_poly.pdbx_seq_one_letter_code
_entity_poly.pdbx_strand_id
1 'polypeptide(L)'
;MSLVVAMLVALTVFAAVLMCIVVYNDLVALRRRCDQACCDIDMQLKHRFDLVPNLVASLKGYVAHEKGTLEAVTKACNAVAAAPTSEAGGQAQALLAASLDRLIAVAEANPELKACESFVELSDVENAIAAARLHLHRAVVEYNAAIEQFPGNVFAGLFGFTTRPRCDVGTGHRTAVESSSTA
;
A
#
# COMPACT_ATOMS: atom_id res chain seq x y z
N MET A 1 18.04 -50.64 24.55
CA MET A 1 17.79 -50.23 23.15
C MET A 1 16.45 -49.50 23.00
N SER A 2 15.36 -50.02 23.53
CA SER A 2 14.01 -49.38 23.42
C SER A 2 13.92 -47.99 24.06
N LEU A 3 14.49 -47.76 25.21
CA LEU A 3 14.50 -46.45 25.88
C LEU A 3 15.24 -45.35 25.10
N VAL A 4 16.38 -45.69 24.49
CA VAL A 4 17.14 -44.74 23.67
C VAL A 4 16.36 -44.36 22.41
N VAL A 5 15.72 -45.32 21.77
CA VAL A 5 14.84 -45.05 20.60
C VAL A 5 13.64 -44.20 20.99
N ALA A 6 13.02 -44.45 22.14
CA ALA A 6 11.89 -43.66 22.64
C ALA A 6 12.33 -42.21 22.93
N MET A 7 13.50 -41.98 23.53
CA MET A 7 14.04 -40.63 23.76
C MET A 7 14.35 -39.90 22.46
N LEU A 8 14.92 -40.56 21.45
CA LEU A 8 15.19 -39.95 20.15
C LEU A 8 13.88 -39.54 19.43
N VAL A 9 12.88 -40.41 19.48
CA VAL A 9 11.55 -40.09 18.90
C VAL A 9 10.93 -38.91 19.63
N ALA A 10 10.95 -38.88 20.96
CA ALA A 10 10.40 -37.76 21.72
C ALA A 10 11.14 -36.43 21.40
N LEU A 11 12.47 -36.46 21.25
CA LEU A 11 13.28 -35.31 20.91
C LEU A 11 12.96 -34.80 19.50
N THR A 12 12.79 -35.67 18.50
CA THR A 12 12.43 -35.27 17.12
C THR A 12 11.02 -34.69 17.04
N VAL A 13 10.06 -35.26 17.76
CA VAL A 13 8.70 -34.72 17.83
C VAL A 13 8.70 -33.34 18.50
N PHE A 14 9.44 -33.17 19.59
CA PHE A 14 9.58 -31.89 20.28
C PHE A 14 10.20 -30.82 19.38
N ALA A 15 11.28 -31.14 18.66
CA ALA A 15 11.91 -30.24 17.71
C ALA A 15 10.97 -29.85 16.56
N ALA A 16 10.17 -30.81 16.03
CA ALA A 16 9.18 -30.55 14.99
C ALA A 16 8.08 -29.58 15.48
N VAL A 17 7.60 -29.75 16.72
CA VAL A 17 6.60 -28.85 17.32
C VAL A 17 7.16 -27.44 17.49
N LEU A 18 8.38 -27.30 18.01
CA LEU A 18 9.03 -25.98 18.13
C LEU A 18 9.19 -25.31 16.77
N MET A 19 9.63 -26.04 15.75
CA MET A 19 9.76 -25.53 14.39
C MET A 19 8.41 -25.06 13.84
N CYS A 20 7.33 -25.82 14.06
CA CYS A 20 5.98 -25.46 13.67
C CYS A 20 5.54 -24.11 14.30
N ILE A 21 5.80 -23.93 15.60
CA ILE A 21 5.46 -22.70 16.32
C ILE A 21 6.23 -21.50 15.76
N VAL A 22 7.53 -21.65 15.52
CA VAL A 22 8.37 -20.57 14.99
C VAL A 22 7.89 -20.17 13.59
N VAL A 23 7.73 -21.12 12.67
CA VAL A 23 7.32 -20.84 11.29
C VAL A 23 5.91 -20.20 11.25
N TYR A 24 4.99 -20.68 12.08
CA TYR A 24 3.65 -20.08 12.17
C TYR A 24 3.71 -18.63 12.65
N ASN A 25 4.47 -18.35 13.71
CA ASN A 25 4.62 -17.00 14.23
C ASN A 25 5.27 -16.07 13.21
N ASP A 26 6.26 -16.53 12.45
CA ASP A 26 6.91 -15.75 11.40
C ASP A 26 5.94 -15.41 10.26
N LEU A 27 5.15 -16.37 9.79
CA LEU A 27 4.12 -16.13 8.77
C LEU A 27 3.05 -15.14 9.24
N VAL A 28 2.60 -15.26 10.49
CA VAL A 28 1.65 -14.31 11.09
C VAL A 28 2.27 -12.91 11.21
N ALA A 29 3.54 -12.81 11.61
CA ALA A 29 4.24 -11.54 11.71
C ALA A 29 4.39 -10.86 10.35
N LEU A 30 4.76 -11.59 9.31
CA LEU A 30 4.87 -11.07 7.94
C LEU A 30 3.50 -10.62 7.40
N ARG A 31 2.44 -11.39 7.65
CA ARG A 31 1.07 -11.00 7.29
C ARG A 31 0.68 -9.68 7.94
N ARG A 32 0.95 -9.52 9.24
CA ARG A 32 0.67 -8.27 9.97
C ARG A 32 1.46 -7.09 9.42
N ARG A 33 2.72 -7.28 8.99
CA ARG A 33 3.51 -6.24 8.33
C ARG A 33 2.86 -5.76 7.04
N CYS A 34 2.32 -6.67 6.23
CA CYS A 34 1.57 -6.30 5.03
C CYS A 34 0.30 -5.50 5.38
N ASP A 35 -0.47 -5.94 6.40
CA ASP A 35 -1.68 -5.24 6.83
C ASP A 35 -1.36 -3.83 7.34
N GLN A 36 -0.29 -3.68 8.12
CA GLN A 36 0.17 -2.39 8.61
C GLN A 36 0.60 -1.47 7.46
N ALA A 37 1.38 -1.98 6.50
CA ALA A 37 1.79 -1.19 5.35
C ALA A 37 0.61 -0.71 4.48
N CYS A 38 -0.48 -1.50 4.40
CA CYS A 38 -1.73 -1.04 3.76
C CYS A 38 -2.35 0.14 4.54
N CYS A 39 -2.46 0.02 5.88
CA CYS A 39 -2.99 1.10 6.71
C CYS A 39 -2.15 2.38 6.62
N ASP A 40 -0.82 2.26 6.52
CA ASP A 40 0.08 3.41 6.36
C ASP A 40 -0.21 4.16 5.05
N ILE A 41 -0.47 3.45 3.95
CA ILE A 41 -0.87 4.07 2.67
C ILE A 41 -2.22 4.79 2.83
N ASP A 42 -3.22 4.14 3.42
CA ASP A 42 -4.55 4.73 3.60
C ASP A 42 -4.49 6.01 4.45
N MET A 43 -3.64 6.03 5.47
CA MET A 43 -3.39 7.21 6.30
C MET A 43 -2.78 8.36 5.47
N GLN A 44 -1.78 8.09 4.63
CA GLN A 44 -1.16 9.10 3.78
C GLN A 44 -2.13 9.61 2.70
N LEU A 45 -2.94 8.72 2.12
CA LEU A 45 -3.97 9.12 1.15
C LEU A 45 -5.03 10.02 1.79
N LYS A 46 -5.41 9.74 3.03
CA LYS A 46 -6.32 10.60 3.79
C LYS A 46 -5.67 11.96 4.07
N HIS A 47 -4.42 11.98 4.51
CA HIS A 47 -3.69 13.23 4.76
C HIS A 47 -3.62 14.09 3.49
N ARG A 48 -3.27 13.49 2.35
CA ARG A 48 -3.32 14.18 1.06
C ARG A 48 -4.70 14.78 0.77
N PHE A 49 -5.75 14.00 0.97
CA PHE A 49 -7.12 14.47 0.75
C PHE A 49 -7.48 15.67 1.62
N ASP A 50 -7.08 15.66 2.89
CA ASP A 50 -7.37 16.72 3.85
C ASP A 50 -6.59 18.02 3.52
N LEU A 51 -5.41 17.92 2.89
CA LEU A 51 -4.58 19.06 2.48
C LEU A 51 -5.12 19.78 1.23
N VAL A 52 -5.74 19.07 0.30
CA VAL A 52 -6.14 19.62 -1.01
C VAL A 52 -7.02 20.88 -0.92
N PRO A 53 -8.05 20.98 -0.06
CA PRO A 53 -8.87 22.18 0.04
C PRO A 53 -8.07 23.42 0.46
N ASN A 54 -7.15 23.26 1.42
CA ASN A 54 -6.29 24.36 1.90
C ASN A 54 -5.31 24.79 0.82
N LEU A 55 -4.71 23.81 0.11
CA LEU A 55 -3.83 24.06 -1.02
C LEU A 55 -4.54 24.88 -2.11
N VAL A 56 -5.74 24.46 -2.54
CA VAL A 56 -6.53 25.16 -3.56
C VAL A 56 -6.87 26.58 -3.10
N ALA A 57 -7.21 26.78 -1.82
CA ALA A 57 -7.49 28.10 -1.27
C ALA A 57 -6.25 29.01 -1.29
N SER A 58 -5.10 28.48 -0.90
CA SER A 58 -3.82 29.23 -0.89
C SER A 58 -3.36 29.60 -2.29
N LEU A 59 -3.58 28.73 -3.28
CA LEU A 59 -3.10 28.94 -4.66
C LEU A 59 -4.02 29.84 -5.50
N LYS A 60 -5.28 30.05 -5.12
CA LYS A 60 -6.23 30.91 -5.87
C LYS A 60 -5.71 32.33 -6.14
N GLY A 61 -4.87 32.86 -5.25
CA GLY A 61 -4.26 34.20 -5.39
C GLY A 61 -3.09 34.25 -6.36
N TYR A 62 -2.38 33.14 -6.53
CA TYR A 62 -1.13 33.07 -7.30
C TYR A 62 -1.35 32.60 -8.75
N VAL A 63 -2.39 31.83 -9.03
CA VAL A 63 -2.57 31.13 -10.32
C VAL A 63 -3.79 31.69 -11.06
N ALA A 64 -3.80 33.00 -11.31
CA ALA A 64 -4.88 33.65 -12.04
C ALA A 64 -5.07 33.11 -13.49
N HIS A 65 -4.00 32.56 -14.09
CA HIS A 65 -3.99 32.02 -15.45
C HIS A 65 -4.20 30.51 -15.54
N GLU A 66 -4.12 29.78 -14.41
CA GLU A 66 -4.19 28.30 -14.34
C GLU A 66 -5.49 27.79 -13.67
N LYS A 67 -6.58 28.52 -13.85
CA LYS A 67 -7.91 28.17 -13.28
C LYS A 67 -8.33 26.72 -13.59
N GLY A 68 -8.03 26.25 -14.80
CA GLY A 68 -8.37 24.89 -15.22
C GLY A 68 -7.70 23.79 -14.41
N THR A 69 -6.44 23.99 -14.01
CA THR A 69 -5.71 23.00 -13.18
C THR A 69 -6.30 22.93 -11.76
N LEU A 70 -6.61 24.08 -11.14
CA LEU A 70 -7.24 24.12 -9.81
C LEU A 70 -8.66 23.54 -9.82
N GLU A 71 -9.43 23.81 -10.88
CA GLU A 71 -10.78 23.22 -11.05
C GLU A 71 -10.70 21.70 -11.22
N ALA A 72 -9.70 21.17 -11.97
CA ALA A 72 -9.48 19.74 -12.14
C ALA A 72 -9.15 19.06 -10.79
N VAL A 73 -8.28 19.65 -9.98
CA VAL A 73 -7.94 19.15 -8.63
C VAL A 73 -9.18 19.14 -7.74
N THR A 74 -9.94 20.24 -7.72
CA THR A 74 -11.17 20.33 -6.91
C THR A 74 -12.20 19.29 -7.33
N LYS A 75 -12.40 19.07 -8.63
CA LYS A 75 -13.33 18.08 -9.18
C LYS A 75 -12.89 16.66 -8.81
N ALA A 76 -11.59 16.36 -8.92
CA ALA A 76 -11.04 15.06 -8.56
C ALA A 76 -11.17 14.79 -7.04
N CYS A 77 -10.95 15.81 -6.20
CA CYS A 77 -11.14 15.70 -4.76
C CYS A 77 -12.61 15.39 -4.41
N ASN A 78 -13.56 16.07 -5.04
CA ASN A 78 -14.98 15.80 -4.84
C ASN A 78 -15.38 14.39 -5.31
N ALA A 79 -14.75 13.86 -6.37
CA ALA A 79 -14.98 12.49 -6.83
C ALA A 79 -14.48 11.45 -5.81
N VAL A 80 -13.34 11.70 -5.17
CA VAL A 80 -12.81 10.85 -4.07
C VAL A 80 -13.77 10.87 -2.88
N ALA A 81 -14.31 12.04 -2.52
CA ALA A 81 -15.28 12.17 -1.42
C ALA A 81 -16.57 11.41 -1.69
N ALA A 82 -17.01 11.36 -2.94
CA ALA A 82 -18.26 10.69 -3.34
C ALA A 82 -18.16 9.16 -3.39
N ALA A 83 -16.94 8.59 -3.54
CA ALA A 83 -16.74 7.16 -3.74
C ALA A 83 -15.55 6.60 -2.91
N PRO A 84 -15.62 6.63 -1.58
CA PRO A 84 -14.45 6.37 -0.74
C PRO A 84 -13.95 4.90 -0.76
N THR A 85 -14.80 3.91 -1.06
CA THR A 85 -14.49 2.47 -0.84
C THR A 85 -14.80 1.55 -2.02
N SER A 86 -15.11 2.09 -3.20
CA SER A 86 -15.46 1.30 -4.40
C SER A 86 -14.32 1.29 -5.42
N GLU A 87 -14.47 0.48 -6.48
CA GLU A 87 -13.58 0.53 -7.65
C GLU A 87 -13.55 1.94 -8.26
N ALA A 88 -14.68 2.64 -8.24
CA ALA A 88 -14.78 4.05 -8.59
C ALA A 88 -13.90 4.95 -7.68
N GLY A 89 -13.74 4.61 -6.41
CA GLY A 89 -12.83 5.29 -5.49
C GLY A 89 -11.36 5.16 -5.90
N GLY A 90 -10.94 4.00 -6.38
CA GLY A 90 -9.60 3.80 -6.92
C GLY A 90 -9.33 4.65 -8.16
N GLN A 91 -10.30 4.75 -9.06
CA GLN A 91 -10.22 5.61 -10.25
C GLN A 91 -10.22 7.10 -9.87
N ALA A 92 -11.03 7.51 -8.89
CA ALA A 92 -11.05 8.87 -8.38
C ALA A 92 -9.70 9.26 -7.73
N GLN A 93 -9.08 8.36 -6.97
CA GLN A 93 -7.74 8.56 -6.41
C GLN A 93 -6.66 8.70 -7.50
N ALA A 94 -6.75 7.92 -8.58
CA ALA A 94 -5.85 8.04 -9.72
C ALA A 94 -6.03 9.39 -10.46
N LEU A 95 -7.27 9.85 -10.62
CA LEU A 95 -7.56 11.17 -11.20
C LEU A 95 -7.03 12.31 -10.32
N LEU A 96 -7.18 12.18 -9.00
CA LEU A 96 -6.63 13.16 -8.06
C LEU A 96 -5.10 13.20 -8.15
N ALA A 97 -4.43 12.05 -8.16
CA ALA A 97 -2.98 11.99 -8.34
C ALA A 97 -2.53 12.66 -9.64
N ALA A 98 -3.15 12.32 -10.79
CA ALA A 98 -2.81 12.92 -12.07
C ALA A 98 -3.06 14.44 -12.13
N SER A 99 -4.08 14.94 -11.43
CA SER A 99 -4.34 16.39 -11.36
C SER A 99 -3.35 17.12 -10.46
N LEU A 100 -2.90 16.48 -9.38
CA LEU A 100 -1.84 16.99 -8.50
C LEU A 100 -0.48 16.99 -9.19
N ASP A 101 -0.14 15.95 -9.96
CA ASP A 101 1.10 15.91 -10.76
C ASP A 101 1.17 17.09 -11.74
N ARG A 102 0.04 17.45 -12.39
CA ARG A 102 -0.03 18.64 -13.24
C ARG A 102 0.18 19.94 -12.45
N LEU A 103 -0.41 20.03 -11.27
CA LEU A 103 -0.23 21.20 -10.40
C LEU A 103 1.24 21.31 -9.95
N ILE A 104 1.89 20.21 -9.64
CA ILE A 104 3.33 20.16 -9.29
C ILE A 104 4.17 20.66 -10.47
N ALA A 105 3.88 20.21 -11.69
CA ALA A 105 4.59 20.66 -12.88
C ALA A 105 4.42 22.18 -13.13
N VAL A 106 3.24 22.74 -12.87
CA VAL A 106 3.01 24.21 -12.94
C VAL A 106 3.81 24.93 -11.86
N ALA A 107 3.89 24.40 -10.66
CA ALA A 107 4.64 25.01 -9.57
C ALA A 107 6.16 24.94 -9.79
N GLU A 108 6.66 23.90 -10.45
CA GLU A 108 8.08 23.82 -10.83
C GLU A 108 8.49 24.96 -11.78
N ALA A 109 7.56 25.44 -12.62
CA ALA A 109 7.75 26.58 -13.51
C ALA A 109 7.61 27.94 -12.79
N ASN A 110 7.07 27.96 -11.56
CA ASN A 110 6.77 29.17 -10.80
C ASN A 110 7.39 29.13 -9.40
N PRO A 111 8.57 29.75 -9.16
CA PRO A 111 9.29 29.69 -7.89
C PRO A 111 8.48 30.15 -6.67
N GLU A 112 7.58 31.12 -6.86
CA GLU A 112 6.72 31.66 -5.79
C GLU A 112 5.71 30.61 -5.31
N LEU A 113 5.19 29.77 -6.22
CA LEU A 113 4.28 28.66 -5.88
C LEU A 113 5.03 27.56 -5.14
N LYS A 114 6.24 27.25 -5.57
CA LYS A 114 7.08 26.22 -4.95
C LYS A 114 7.47 26.57 -3.51
N ALA A 115 7.57 27.85 -3.18
CA ALA A 115 7.88 28.36 -1.83
C ALA A 115 6.65 28.43 -0.92
N CYS A 116 5.45 28.18 -1.41
CA CYS A 116 4.24 28.17 -0.60
C CYS A 116 4.24 26.97 0.35
N GLU A 117 4.01 27.20 1.65
CA GLU A 117 4.03 26.17 2.71
C GLU A 117 3.10 24.99 2.38
N SER A 118 1.88 25.26 1.94
CA SER A 118 0.92 24.21 1.58
C SER A 118 1.38 23.35 0.39
N PHE A 119 2.22 23.90 -0.48
CA PHE A 119 2.80 23.16 -1.60
C PHE A 119 3.95 22.25 -1.15
N VAL A 120 4.79 22.74 -0.25
CA VAL A 120 5.87 21.94 0.36
C VAL A 120 5.26 20.75 1.10
N GLU A 121 4.23 21.00 1.91
CA GLU A 121 3.52 19.95 2.66
C GLU A 121 2.88 18.89 1.71
N LEU A 122 2.28 19.33 0.59
CA LEU A 122 1.78 18.39 -0.43
C LEU A 122 2.91 17.53 -1.00
N SER A 123 4.04 18.13 -1.35
CA SER A 123 5.20 17.42 -1.90
C SER A 123 5.73 16.38 -0.92
N ASP A 124 5.77 16.70 0.37
CA ASP A 124 6.20 15.77 1.42
C ASP A 124 5.24 14.59 1.54
N VAL A 125 3.92 14.84 1.47
CA VAL A 125 2.91 13.78 1.51
C VAL A 125 2.98 12.89 0.27
N GLU A 126 3.19 13.42 -0.94
CA GLU A 126 3.37 12.62 -2.15
C GLU A 126 4.63 11.72 -2.05
N ASN A 127 5.73 12.24 -1.51
CA ASN A 127 6.92 11.45 -1.23
C ASN A 127 6.66 10.36 -0.19
N ALA A 128 5.88 10.65 0.86
CA ALA A 128 5.50 9.69 1.89
C ALA A 128 4.60 8.58 1.31
N ILE A 129 3.66 8.90 0.41
CA ILE A 129 2.83 7.90 -0.31
C ILE A 129 3.72 6.98 -1.16
N ALA A 130 4.68 7.55 -1.90
CA ALA A 130 5.59 6.75 -2.72
C ALA A 130 6.44 5.80 -1.87
N ALA A 131 6.96 6.28 -0.74
CA ALA A 131 7.71 5.46 0.22
C ALA A 131 6.84 4.36 0.85
N ALA A 132 5.61 4.68 1.26
CA ALA A 132 4.67 3.71 1.83
C ALA A 132 4.30 2.60 0.82
N ARG A 133 4.10 2.95 -0.46
CA ARG A 133 3.86 1.97 -1.54
C ARG A 133 5.04 1.02 -1.74
N LEU A 134 6.27 1.56 -1.72
CA LEU A 134 7.47 0.74 -1.82
C LEU A 134 7.62 -0.19 -0.61
N HIS A 135 7.28 0.29 0.59
CA HIS A 135 7.28 -0.50 1.81
C HIS A 135 6.26 -1.66 1.73
N LEU A 136 5.03 -1.39 1.28
CA LEU A 136 4.02 -2.42 1.05
C LEU A 136 4.49 -3.47 0.03
N HIS A 137 5.06 -3.01 -1.09
CA HIS A 137 5.59 -3.92 -2.11
C HIS A 137 6.63 -4.89 -1.52
N ARG A 138 7.58 -4.37 -0.73
CA ARG A 138 8.59 -5.19 -0.06
C ARG A 138 7.97 -6.18 0.91
N ALA A 139 7.03 -5.72 1.76
CA ALA A 139 6.35 -6.59 2.71
C ALA A 139 5.58 -7.74 2.03
N VAL A 140 4.91 -7.46 0.91
CA VAL A 140 4.18 -8.49 0.12
C VAL A 140 5.15 -9.48 -0.52
N VAL A 141 6.29 -9.02 -1.06
CA VAL A 141 7.31 -9.90 -1.63
C VAL A 141 7.90 -10.82 -0.56
N GLU A 142 8.25 -10.29 0.63
CA GLU A 142 8.77 -11.08 1.75
C GLU A 142 7.75 -12.12 2.23
N TYR A 143 6.49 -11.72 2.39
CA TYR A 143 5.41 -12.62 2.80
C TYR A 143 5.17 -13.74 1.79
N ASN A 144 5.07 -13.42 0.49
CA ASN A 144 4.86 -14.42 -0.55
C ASN A 144 6.07 -15.37 -0.65
N ALA A 145 7.30 -14.86 -0.56
CA ALA A 145 8.50 -15.68 -0.54
C ALA A 145 8.50 -16.66 0.65
N ALA A 146 8.10 -16.22 1.85
CA ALA A 146 8.02 -17.08 3.02
C ALA A 146 6.96 -18.18 2.87
N ILE A 147 5.87 -17.93 2.16
CA ILE A 147 4.84 -18.94 1.85
C ILE A 147 5.33 -19.96 0.81
N GLU A 148 6.14 -19.53 -0.16
CA GLU A 148 6.61 -20.38 -1.26
C GLU A 148 7.85 -21.21 -0.89
N GLN A 149 8.64 -20.77 0.09
CA GLN A 149 9.87 -21.46 0.52
C GLN A 149 9.61 -22.51 1.58
N PHE A 150 10.45 -23.57 1.60
CA PHE A 150 10.46 -24.55 2.70
C PHE A 150 11.07 -23.91 3.96
N PRO A 151 10.51 -24.14 5.16
CA PRO A 151 9.36 -24.98 5.48
C PRO A 151 7.98 -24.29 5.34
N GLY A 152 7.93 -22.97 5.06
CA GLY A 152 6.72 -22.18 5.02
C GLY A 152 5.64 -22.72 4.09
N ASN A 153 6.00 -23.31 2.94
CA ASN A 153 5.05 -23.83 1.97
C ASN A 153 4.20 -24.99 2.52
N VAL A 154 4.76 -25.84 3.38
CA VAL A 154 4.04 -26.94 4.03
C VAL A 154 3.05 -26.39 5.04
N PHE A 155 3.50 -25.43 5.86
CA PHE A 155 2.66 -24.83 6.90
C PHE A 155 1.63 -23.87 6.33
N ALA A 156 1.94 -23.16 5.23
CA ALA A 156 0.98 -22.31 4.55
C ALA A 156 -0.24 -23.08 4.05
N GLY A 157 -0.02 -24.25 3.44
CA GLY A 157 -1.12 -25.13 3.03
C GLY A 157 -1.94 -25.66 4.20
N LEU A 158 -1.29 -26.01 5.32
CA LEU A 158 -1.96 -26.57 6.50
C LEU A 158 -2.81 -25.52 7.25
N PHE A 159 -2.31 -24.29 7.37
CA PHE A 159 -2.95 -23.21 8.13
C PHE A 159 -3.74 -22.21 7.26
N GLY A 160 -3.85 -22.45 5.96
CA GLY A 160 -4.66 -21.65 5.05
C GLY A 160 -4.06 -20.25 4.76
N PHE A 161 -2.74 -20.11 4.78
CA PHE A 161 -2.09 -18.88 4.31
C PHE A 161 -2.07 -18.85 2.79
N THR A 162 -2.55 -17.75 2.21
CA THR A 162 -2.58 -17.55 0.76
C THR A 162 -1.66 -16.40 0.36
N THR A 163 -1.09 -16.49 -0.84
CA THR A 163 -0.29 -15.41 -1.41
C THR A 163 -1.13 -14.15 -1.62
N ARG A 164 -0.49 -12.99 -1.47
CA ARG A 164 -1.12 -11.69 -1.73
C ARG A 164 -0.73 -11.19 -3.10
N PRO A 165 -1.63 -10.50 -3.82
CA PRO A 165 -1.30 -9.90 -5.11
C PRO A 165 -0.17 -8.88 -4.90
N ARG A 166 0.81 -8.89 -5.79
CA ARG A 166 1.86 -7.87 -5.82
C ARG A 166 1.22 -6.56 -6.25
N CYS A 167 1.32 -5.54 -5.39
CA CYS A 167 0.96 -4.19 -5.79
C CYS A 167 2.04 -3.68 -6.74
N ASP A 168 1.76 -3.61 -8.03
CA ASP A 168 2.64 -2.94 -8.98
C ASP A 168 2.71 -1.44 -8.63
N VAL A 169 3.92 -0.99 -8.29
CA VAL A 169 4.20 0.38 -7.85
C VAL A 169 4.02 1.40 -8.99
N GLY A 170 3.67 0.95 -10.18
CA GLY A 170 3.75 1.76 -11.39
C GLY A 170 2.46 1.99 -12.18
N THR A 171 1.38 1.25 -11.97
CA THR A 171 0.17 1.46 -12.76
C THR A 171 -1.06 1.07 -11.95
N GLY A 172 -2.01 1.99 -11.84
CA GLY A 172 -3.31 1.79 -11.21
C GLY A 172 -4.20 0.79 -11.95
N HIS A 173 -3.74 -0.45 -12.09
CA HIS A 173 -4.55 -1.56 -12.53
C HIS A 173 -4.55 -2.64 -11.47
N ARG A 174 -5.55 -2.58 -10.62
CA ARG A 174 -6.00 -3.73 -9.85
C ARG A 174 -6.70 -4.67 -10.84
N THR A 175 -5.92 -5.49 -11.54
CA THR A 175 -6.50 -6.63 -12.23
C THR A 175 -7.03 -7.57 -11.15
N ALA A 176 -8.35 -7.58 -10.99
CA ALA A 176 -9.05 -8.65 -10.34
C ALA A 176 -8.68 -9.94 -11.09
N VAL A 177 -7.87 -10.79 -10.46
CA VAL A 177 -7.71 -12.16 -10.91
C VAL A 177 -9.03 -12.85 -10.59
N GLU A 178 -9.87 -12.97 -11.61
CA GLU A 178 -10.98 -13.91 -11.61
C GLU A 178 -10.43 -15.29 -11.27
N SER A 179 -10.79 -15.78 -10.10
CA SER A 179 -10.74 -17.19 -9.80
C SER A 179 -11.82 -17.88 -10.63
N SER A 180 -11.51 -18.18 -11.88
CA SER A 180 -12.28 -19.17 -12.62
C SER A 180 -11.92 -20.56 -12.08
N SER A 181 -12.58 -20.94 -10.99
CA SER A 181 -12.79 -22.33 -10.66
C SER A 181 -13.71 -22.89 -11.72
N THR A 182 -13.21 -23.70 -12.59
CA THR A 182 -14.04 -24.55 -13.44
C THR A 182 -13.73 -26.01 -13.14
N ALA A 183 -14.77 -26.68 -12.68
CA ALA A 183 -15.06 -28.13 -12.70
C ALA A 183 -13.96 -29.09 -12.25
#